data_d4584932f9bf34c5a6c65518441c9879
#
_entry.id   d4584932f9bf34c5a6c65518441c9879
#
_cell.length_a   1.000
_cell.length_b   1.000
_cell.length_c   1.000
_cell.angle_alpha   90.00
_cell.angle_beta   90.00
_cell.angle_gamma   90.00
#
_symmetry.space_group_name_H-M   'P 1'
#
loop_
_entity.id
_entity.type
_entity.pdbx_description
1 polymer ?
#
loop_
_entity_poly.entity_id
_entity_poly.type
_entity_poly.pdbx_seq_one_letter_code
_entity_poly.pdbx_strand_id
1 'polypeptide(L)'
;MNEKKRNSKRPNYALALLTVCVLSLVLMSSSHREAPLIANDPLADNTDLYAFRSPDNPDKIIIIANYVPFELPFGGPNYNSFGTDVRYEIHIDNNIATKGDDIIYRFTFNQADEDPSTFFNIRLGKQNIKTTYKLQRSTNGGKYFSTIVSKGIVPPPNIGARSIESAVGLNMPDYNTLINNAIATTTTGEKVFCGPADDPFYVDLGGVFDLGDMPRQSGMPRDGVGHYNVHSICLSIDISTLQKEGKKVVKAKNILDPDFVIGVWASASRKRIRTIVNSAEKPYSNSDRGDEFNFGDWVQVSRLGMPLTNEAVIPIGKKDFWNSLTPYEDLKYLQTFGNFFYNPELALYMDDAKFGAAIPAFSKLRVQKNSLGAFGFGNGQNGLYVLKGNPALAGTALDDAIFGKLLLPAPNSPRSVDLWPIFNTGVPNLRPYQLATGKGGDPLAAGKPFVNNFLPNGGDMLRLNMAVPPTPRNDPKFSSDGLIQAAVLGLTDPAYNANADLQWIPNMDGFPNGRRLEDDVTLIELQAVSGVALAAIGLWYDDFNGTNPVSQDLLDVLTYRTGINKNDTSFKPMFPYVQTPWRGTSVETQ
;
A
#
# COMPACT_ATOMS: atom_id res chain seq x y z
N MET A 1 -8.20 67.12 -44.74
CA MET A 1 -7.61 65.83 -45.08
C MET A 1 -7.35 65.07 -43.78
N ASN A 2 -8.25 64.14 -43.42
CA ASN A 2 -8.21 63.41 -42.16
C ASN A 2 -7.57 62.03 -42.36
N GLU A 3 -6.42 61.82 -41.77
CA GLU A 3 -5.81 60.50 -41.66
C GLU A 3 -6.45 59.67 -40.51
N LYS A 4 -7.09 58.57 -40.86
CA LYS A 4 -7.58 57.57 -39.93
C LYS A 4 -6.42 56.66 -39.49
N LYS A 5 -5.97 56.76 -38.23
CA LYS A 5 -5.10 55.78 -37.59
C LYS A 5 -5.84 54.45 -37.37
N ARG A 6 -5.38 53.41 -38.04
CA ARG A 6 -5.81 52.01 -37.84
C ARG A 6 -5.09 51.48 -36.59
N ASN A 7 -5.79 51.29 -35.49
CA ASN A 7 -5.31 50.54 -34.32
C ASN A 7 -5.42 49.04 -34.63
N SER A 8 -4.32 48.37 -34.92
CA SER A 8 -4.24 46.91 -34.96
C SER A 8 -4.02 46.36 -33.56
N LYS A 9 -5.06 45.79 -32.97
CA LYS A 9 -4.91 45.00 -31.73
C LYS A 9 -4.12 43.72 -32.08
N ARG A 10 -2.89 43.66 -31.63
CA ARG A 10 -2.11 42.40 -31.63
C ARG A 10 -2.67 41.50 -30.52
N PRO A 11 -2.99 40.22 -30.82
CA PRO A 11 -3.44 39.31 -29.76
C PRO A 11 -2.27 39.03 -28.80
N ASN A 12 -2.56 39.06 -27.54
CA ASN A 12 -1.59 38.80 -26.46
C ASN A 12 -1.23 37.31 -26.38
N TYR A 13 -0.34 36.85 -27.25
CA TYR A 13 0.19 35.48 -27.22
C TYR A 13 0.94 35.16 -25.91
N ALA A 14 1.47 36.17 -25.22
CA ALA A 14 2.10 36.00 -23.91
C ALA A 14 1.12 35.54 -22.82
N LEU A 15 -0.15 36.03 -22.87
CA LEU A 15 -1.17 35.61 -21.91
C LEU A 15 -1.67 34.19 -22.20
N ALA A 16 -1.80 33.81 -23.48
CA ALA A 16 -2.16 32.46 -23.87
C ALA A 16 -1.04 31.44 -23.53
N LEU A 17 0.25 31.82 -23.71
CA LEU A 17 1.38 30.98 -23.34
C LEU A 17 1.50 30.82 -21.81
N LEU A 18 1.24 31.89 -21.06
CA LEU A 18 1.22 31.84 -19.59
C LEU A 18 0.08 30.94 -19.06
N THR A 19 -1.08 30.96 -19.70
CA THR A 19 -2.23 30.13 -19.33
C THR A 19 -1.94 28.65 -19.65
N VAL A 20 -1.29 28.34 -20.78
CA VAL A 20 -0.88 26.97 -21.13
C VAL A 20 0.24 26.48 -20.20
N CYS A 21 1.21 27.33 -19.83
CA CYS A 21 2.24 26.94 -18.86
C CYS A 21 1.71 26.78 -17.44
N VAL A 22 0.65 27.49 -17.06
CA VAL A 22 0.00 27.31 -15.74
C VAL A 22 -0.90 26.07 -15.73
N LEU A 23 -1.54 25.72 -16.85
CA LEU A 23 -2.30 24.46 -16.97
C LEU A 23 -1.42 23.18 -16.99
N SER A 24 -0.15 23.31 -17.43
CA SER A 24 0.76 22.15 -17.45
C SER A 24 1.46 21.88 -16.11
N LEU A 25 1.27 22.73 -15.10
CA LEU A 25 1.86 22.57 -13.75
C LEU A 25 0.88 21.98 -12.72
N VAL A 26 -0.34 21.61 -13.11
CA VAL A 26 -1.39 21.14 -12.18
C VAL A 26 -1.68 19.63 -12.29
N LEU A 27 -0.92 18.88 -13.08
CA LEU A 27 -1.20 17.45 -13.32
C LEU A 27 -0.14 16.53 -12.68
N MET A 28 0.17 16.70 -11.41
CA MET A 28 0.93 15.71 -10.64
C MET A 28 0.30 15.51 -9.27
N SER A 29 -0.90 14.99 -9.26
CA SER A 29 -1.54 14.46 -8.06
C SER A 29 -1.60 12.95 -8.22
N SER A 30 -0.85 12.23 -7.39
CA SER A 30 -0.73 10.79 -7.47
C SER A 30 -0.83 10.17 -6.08
N SER A 31 -1.06 8.87 -6.00
CA SER A 31 -0.99 8.13 -4.74
C SER A 31 0.41 8.21 -4.09
N HIS A 32 1.40 8.56 -4.86
CA HIS A 32 2.73 8.94 -4.45
C HIS A 32 2.77 10.46 -4.23
N ARG A 33 3.61 10.95 -3.31
CA ARG A 33 3.66 12.36 -2.88
C ARG A 33 2.34 12.84 -2.26
N GLU A 34 1.69 11.99 -1.53
CA GLU A 34 0.33 12.18 -1.02
C GLU A 34 0.17 13.31 -0.01
N ALA A 35 1.24 13.67 0.73
CA ALA A 35 1.21 14.70 1.76
C ALA A 35 2.01 15.94 1.37
N PRO A 36 1.60 17.16 1.79
CA PRO A 36 2.26 18.40 1.39
C PRO A 36 3.76 18.46 1.70
N LEU A 37 4.18 17.95 2.87
CA LEU A 37 5.60 17.93 3.25
C LEU A 37 6.39 16.91 2.42
N ILE A 38 5.87 15.68 2.31
CA ILE A 38 6.57 14.60 1.62
C ILE A 38 6.62 14.80 0.10
N ALA A 39 5.65 15.49 -0.48
CA ALA A 39 5.65 15.85 -1.90
C ALA A 39 6.91 16.63 -2.33
N ASN A 40 7.54 17.33 -1.39
CA ASN A 40 8.79 18.07 -1.60
C ASN A 40 10.04 17.27 -1.18
N ASP A 41 9.89 16.02 -0.73
CA ASP A 41 10.99 15.17 -0.26
C ASP A 41 10.88 13.74 -0.81
N PRO A 42 10.99 13.56 -2.13
CA PRO A 42 10.77 12.25 -2.78
C PRO A 42 11.72 11.15 -2.30
N LEU A 43 12.91 11.49 -1.76
CA LEU A 43 13.84 10.47 -1.26
C LEU A 43 13.35 9.82 0.04
N ALA A 44 12.47 10.46 0.79
CA ALA A 44 11.87 9.93 2.02
C ALA A 44 10.43 9.44 1.82
N ASP A 45 9.89 9.58 0.62
CA ASP A 45 8.52 9.22 0.28
C ASP A 45 8.39 7.69 0.17
N ASN A 46 7.58 7.10 1.06
CA ASN A 46 7.26 5.67 1.04
C ASN A 46 5.98 5.45 0.23
N THR A 47 6.11 4.89 -0.94
CA THR A 47 5.04 4.80 -1.94
C THR A 47 4.15 3.58 -1.77
N ASP A 48 4.73 2.42 -1.46
CA ASP A 48 4.02 1.16 -1.35
C ASP A 48 4.64 0.23 -0.32
N LEU A 49 3.77 -0.57 0.30
CA LEU A 49 4.15 -1.67 1.17
C LEU A 49 3.39 -2.92 0.75
N TYR A 50 4.14 -4.02 0.61
CA TYR A 50 3.61 -5.35 0.33
C TYR A 50 4.09 -6.32 1.41
N ALA A 51 3.22 -7.22 1.83
CA ALA A 51 3.57 -8.32 2.73
C ALA A 51 2.73 -9.53 2.38
N PHE A 52 3.39 -10.63 2.01
CA PHE A 52 2.71 -11.85 1.58
C PHE A 52 3.57 -13.09 1.84
N ARG A 53 2.91 -14.22 1.94
CA ARG A 53 3.60 -15.50 2.05
C ARG A 53 4.14 -15.90 0.69
N SER A 54 5.43 -16.27 0.64
CA SER A 54 6.13 -16.57 -0.59
C SER A 54 5.49 -17.73 -1.37
N PRO A 55 5.17 -17.55 -2.67
CA PRO A 55 4.57 -18.61 -3.47
C PRO A 55 5.56 -19.73 -3.87
N ASP A 56 6.85 -19.44 -3.97
CA ASP A 56 7.91 -20.41 -4.30
C ASP A 56 8.52 -21.06 -3.06
N ASN A 57 8.42 -20.44 -1.89
CA ASN A 57 8.86 -21.00 -0.62
C ASN A 57 7.91 -20.66 0.52
N PRO A 58 6.85 -21.47 0.76
CA PRO A 58 5.80 -21.16 1.73
C PRO A 58 6.24 -21.05 3.20
N ASP A 59 7.48 -21.33 3.53
CA ASP A 59 8.03 -21.10 4.87
C ASP A 59 8.59 -19.67 5.07
N LYS A 60 8.50 -18.83 4.02
CA LYS A 60 8.99 -17.45 4.01
C LYS A 60 7.85 -16.44 3.89
N ILE A 61 8.07 -15.28 4.49
CA ILE A 61 7.29 -14.06 4.23
C ILE A 61 8.16 -13.11 3.43
N ILE A 62 7.53 -12.50 2.43
CA ILE A 62 8.12 -11.44 1.61
C ILE A 62 7.55 -10.12 2.09
N ILE A 63 8.43 -9.15 2.34
CA ILE A 63 8.06 -7.77 2.63
C ILE A 63 8.79 -6.89 1.64
N ILE A 64 8.05 -6.01 0.95
CA ILE A 64 8.60 -5.07 -0.01
C ILE A 64 8.10 -3.68 0.37
N ALA A 65 9.03 -2.75 0.60
CA ALA A 65 8.74 -1.35 0.82
C ALA A 65 9.37 -0.52 -0.30
N ASN A 66 8.55 0.26 -1.01
CA ASN A 66 8.98 1.09 -2.12
C ASN A 66 9.11 2.54 -1.68
N TYR A 67 10.08 3.22 -2.24
CA TYR A 67 10.41 4.61 -1.99
C TYR A 67 10.78 5.30 -3.29
N VAL A 68 10.85 6.62 -3.28
CA VAL A 68 11.25 7.45 -4.40
C VAL A 68 10.29 7.32 -5.59
N PRO A 69 9.13 7.98 -5.52
CA PRO A 69 8.09 7.87 -6.55
C PRO A 69 8.47 8.52 -7.88
N PHE A 70 7.86 8.03 -8.97
CA PHE A 70 7.94 8.63 -10.31
C PHE A 70 9.36 8.80 -10.83
N GLU A 71 10.20 7.82 -10.63
CA GLU A 71 11.53 7.83 -11.22
C GLU A 71 11.43 7.67 -12.72
N LEU A 72 11.72 8.76 -13.45
CA LEU A 72 11.84 8.71 -14.90
C LEU A 72 13.02 7.82 -15.29
N PRO A 73 12.82 6.79 -16.12
CA PRO A 73 13.90 5.90 -16.57
C PRO A 73 15.04 6.62 -17.28
N PHE A 74 14.72 7.71 -17.99
CA PHE A 74 15.66 8.56 -18.72
C PHE A 74 16.07 9.82 -17.93
N GLY A 75 16.09 9.77 -16.61
CA GLY A 75 16.54 10.88 -15.76
C GLY A 75 17.92 11.42 -16.17
N GLY A 76 18.25 12.63 -15.77
CA GLY A 76 19.48 13.32 -16.15
C GLY A 76 20.77 12.65 -15.67
N PRO A 77 21.90 13.38 -15.63
CA PRO A 77 23.18 12.82 -15.17
C PRO A 77 23.14 12.35 -13.72
N ASN A 78 22.30 12.95 -12.88
CA ASN A 78 22.08 12.55 -11.49
C ASN A 78 20.77 11.74 -11.41
N TYR A 79 20.89 10.43 -11.53
CA TYR A 79 19.77 9.52 -11.44
C TYR A 79 19.26 9.40 -9.99
N ASN A 80 18.00 8.96 -9.85
CA ASN A 80 17.41 8.69 -8.54
C ASN A 80 18.20 7.61 -7.79
N SER A 81 18.18 7.72 -6.47
CA SER A 81 18.85 6.77 -5.57
C SER A 81 18.27 6.92 -4.16
N PHE A 82 18.47 5.93 -3.31
CA PHE A 82 18.17 6.07 -1.89
C PHE A 82 18.93 7.24 -1.25
N GLY A 83 18.26 8.00 -0.38
CA GLY A 83 18.86 9.10 0.36
C GLY A 83 19.89 8.64 1.37
N THR A 84 21.08 9.26 1.37
CA THR A 84 22.14 8.97 2.36
C THR A 84 21.86 9.57 3.74
N ASP A 85 20.95 10.52 3.80
CA ASP A 85 20.49 11.27 4.98
C ASP A 85 19.06 10.90 5.38
N VAL A 86 18.54 9.81 4.84
CA VAL A 86 17.25 9.19 5.20
C VAL A 86 17.51 7.89 5.95
N ARG A 87 16.73 7.65 6.97
CA ARG A 87 16.66 6.36 7.66
C ARG A 87 15.36 5.68 7.28
N TYR A 88 15.47 4.55 6.60
CA TYR A 88 14.36 3.72 6.17
C TYR A 88 14.17 2.57 7.13
N GLU A 89 12.95 2.32 7.57
CA GLU A 89 12.67 1.25 8.52
C GLU A 89 11.44 0.45 8.09
N ILE A 90 11.52 -0.87 8.26
CA ILE A 90 10.40 -1.81 8.17
C ILE A 90 10.16 -2.33 9.58
N HIS A 91 8.94 -2.18 10.05
CA HIS A 91 8.51 -2.44 11.40
C HIS A 91 7.54 -3.61 11.44
N ILE A 92 7.65 -4.46 12.44
CA ILE A 92 6.81 -5.64 12.59
C ILE A 92 6.33 -5.74 14.04
N ASP A 93 5.02 -5.79 14.20
CA ASP A 93 4.32 -6.16 15.43
C ASP A 93 3.86 -7.61 15.29
N ASN A 94 4.23 -8.48 16.22
CA ASN A 94 3.88 -9.89 16.20
C ASN A 94 3.26 -10.37 17.52
N ASN A 95 3.02 -9.47 18.46
CA ASN A 95 2.58 -9.84 19.79
C ASN A 95 1.62 -8.81 20.41
N ILE A 96 0.35 -9.15 20.46
CA ILE A 96 -0.69 -8.31 21.07
C ILE A 96 -0.41 -7.91 22.54
N ALA A 97 0.47 -8.63 23.23
CA ALA A 97 0.83 -8.33 24.62
C ALA A 97 1.91 -7.26 24.75
N THR A 98 2.63 -6.94 23.69
CA THR A 98 3.62 -5.87 23.65
C THR A 98 2.98 -4.56 23.17
N LYS A 99 3.61 -3.43 23.50
CA LYS A 99 3.24 -2.12 22.94
C LYS A 99 4.37 -1.65 22.06
N GLY A 100 4.06 -1.42 20.79
CA GLY A 100 5.04 -1.00 19.82
C GLY A 100 5.62 -2.17 19.03
N ASP A 101 6.57 -1.86 18.17
CA ASP A 101 7.20 -2.85 17.30
C ASP A 101 7.98 -3.90 18.09
N ASP A 102 7.89 -5.15 17.69
CA ASP A 102 8.72 -6.23 18.23
C ASP A 102 10.01 -6.39 17.44
N ILE A 103 9.93 -6.28 16.10
CA ILE A 103 11.08 -6.42 15.20
C ILE A 103 11.16 -5.18 14.30
N ILE A 104 12.39 -4.65 14.13
CA ILE A 104 12.64 -3.52 13.24
C ILE A 104 13.85 -3.84 12.36
N TYR A 105 13.68 -3.68 11.06
CA TYR A 105 14.76 -3.70 10.07
C TYR A 105 15.08 -2.27 9.66
N ARG A 106 16.31 -1.81 9.89
CA ARG A 106 16.76 -0.44 9.66
C ARG A 106 17.80 -0.39 8.57
N PHE A 107 17.55 0.39 7.56
CA PHE A 107 18.44 0.60 6.41
C PHE A 107 19.00 2.02 6.43
N THR A 108 20.29 2.12 6.16
CA THR A 108 20.99 3.39 5.90
C THR A 108 21.88 3.21 4.69
N PHE A 109 21.89 4.20 3.82
CA PHE A 109 22.60 4.15 2.55
C PHE A 109 23.84 5.04 2.58
N ASN A 110 24.83 4.66 1.79
CA ASN A 110 26.03 5.43 1.57
C ASN A 110 26.34 5.44 0.08
N GLN A 111 26.86 6.55 -0.42
CA GLN A 111 27.24 6.72 -1.81
C GLN A 111 28.70 7.09 -1.92
N ALA A 112 29.33 6.61 -3.00
CA ALA A 112 30.68 6.92 -3.36
C ALA A 112 30.75 7.24 -4.85
N ASP A 113 31.54 8.23 -5.20
CA ASP A 113 31.88 8.57 -6.57
C ASP A 113 33.20 7.90 -6.96
N GLU A 114 33.14 7.00 -7.94
CA GLU A 114 34.34 6.31 -8.42
C GLU A 114 35.08 7.10 -9.51
N ASP A 115 34.43 8.08 -10.15
CA ASP A 115 35.05 8.92 -11.18
C ASP A 115 34.35 10.30 -11.30
N PRO A 116 34.75 11.29 -10.50
CA PRO A 116 34.17 12.63 -10.50
C PRO A 116 34.49 13.47 -11.74
N SER A 117 35.27 12.94 -12.68
CA SER A 117 35.72 13.68 -13.86
C SER A 117 34.75 13.63 -15.04
N THR A 118 33.59 12.95 -14.88
CA THR A 118 32.62 12.76 -15.98
C THR A 118 31.21 13.06 -15.51
N PHE A 119 30.33 13.44 -16.44
CA PHE A 119 28.90 13.58 -16.19
C PHE A 119 28.12 12.26 -16.38
N PHE A 120 28.73 11.23 -16.93
CA PHE A 120 28.09 9.93 -17.07
C PHE A 120 27.97 9.24 -15.70
N ASN A 121 26.81 8.66 -15.42
CA ASN A 121 26.63 7.83 -14.21
C ASN A 121 27.52 6.57 -14.26
N ILE A 122 27.68 5.98 -15.45
CA ILE A 122 28.50 4.78 -15.69
C ILE A 122 29.48 5.05 -16.83
N ARG A 123 30.77 4.77 -16.58
CA ARG A 123 31.83 4.89 -17.57
C ARG A 123 33.00 3.95 -17.25
N LEU A 124 33.46 3.15 -18.25
CA LEU A 124 34.66 2.32 -18.19
C LEU A 124 34.73 1.44 -16.93
N GLY A 125 33.65 0.76 -16.61
CA GLY A 125 33.54 -0.15 -15.46
C GLY A 125 33.30 0.54 -14.11
N LYS A 126 33.13 1.85 -14.06
CA LYS A 126 32.92 2.64 -12.83
C LYS A 126 31.51 3.21 -12.76
N GLN A 127 31.03 3.36 -11.53
CA GLN A 127 29.76 3.98 -11.19
C GLN A 127 30.00 5.25 -10.38
N ASN A 128 29.51 6.41 -10.85
CA ASN A 128 29.70 7.67 -10.14
C ASN A 128 28.75 7.87 -8.98
N ILE A 129 27.62 7.16 -8.97
CA ILE A 129 26.74 7.11 -7.81
C ILE A 129 26.67 5.65 -7.35
N LYS A 130 27.81 5.13 -6.87
CA LYS A 130 27.87 3.77 -6.34
C LYS A 130 27.27 3.72 -4.95
N THR A 131 26.08 3.16 -4.88
CA THR A 131 25.31 3.08 -3.63
C THR A 131 25.54 1.75 -2.92
N THR A 132 25.68 1.82 -1.62
CA THR A 132 25.75 0.64 -0.73
C THR A 132 24.82 0.87 0.46
N TYR A 133 24.41 -0.22 1.13
CA TYR A 133 23.57 -0.10 2.32
C TYR A 133 24.15 -0.89 3.50
N LYS A 134 23.80 -0.44 4.69
CA LYS A 134 23.92 -1.15 5.95
C LYS A 134 22.54 -1.53 6.44
N LEU A 135 22.36 -2.80 6.81
CA LEU A 135 21.14 -3.29 7.42
C LEU A 135 21.40 -3.69 8.88
N GLN A 136 20.57 -3.15 9.75
CA GLN A 136 20.54 -3.50 11.17
C GLN A 136 19.16 -4.07 11.51
N ARG A 137 19.14 -5.02 12.45
CA ARG A 137 17.89 -5.61 12.97
C ARG A 137 17.82 -5.46 14.48
N SER A 138 16.65 -5.10 14.97
CA SER A 138 16.26 -5.18 16.37
C SER A 138 15.17 -6.24 16.52
N THR A 139 15.22 -7.02 17.60
CA THR A 139 14.19 -8.01 17.99
C THR A 139 13.69 -7.74 19.42
N ASN A 140 13.81 -6.50 19.87
CA ASN A 140 13.44 -6.09 21.22
C ASN A 140 12.85 -4.68 21.28
N GLY A 141 12.04 -4.34 20.30
CA GLY A 141 11.33 -3.06 20.25
C GLY A 141 12.25 -1.86 20.00
N GLY A 142 13.29 -2.03 19.20
CA GLY A 142 14.20 -0.94 18.84
C GLY A 142 15.21 -0.53 19.93
N LYS A 143 15.27 -1.26 21.05
CA LYS A 143 16.22 -0.95 22.14
C LYS A 143 17.66 -1.20 21.75
N TYR A 144 17.93 -2.27 21.00
CA TYR A 144 19.25 -2.62 20.50
C TYR A 144 19.16 -3.04 19.04
N PHE A 145 20.16 -2.64 18.26
CA PHE A 145 20.27 -3.00 16.84
C PHE A 145 21.58 -3.75 16.60
N SER A 146 21.50 -4.92 15.99
CA SER A 146 22.65 -5.67 15.48
C SER A 146 22.78 -5.48 13.97
N THR A 147 24.01 -5.30 13.48
CA THR A 147 24.27 -5.23 12.05
C THR A 147 24.25 -6.63 11.47
N ILE A 148 23.34 -6.88 10.52
CA ILE A 148 23.19 -8.18 9.85
C ILE A 148 23.65 -8.14 8.38
N VAL A 149 23.78 -6.93 7.78
CA VAL A 149 24.52 -6.67 6.55
C VAL A 149 25.34 -5.41 6.75
N SER A 150 26.67 -5.50 6.63
CA SER A 150 27.57 -4.36 6.87
C SER A 150 27.74 -3.48 5.62
N LYS A 151 27.69 -4.08 4.42
CA LYS A 151 27.88 -3.40 3.14
C LYS A 151 27.18 -4.20 2.04
N GLY A 152 25.86 -3.99 1.90
CA GLY A 152 25.09 -4.53 0.79
C GLY A 152 25.27 -3.65 -0.46
N ILE A 153 25.08 -4.22 -1.63
CA ILE A 153 25.21 -3.54 -2.93
C ILE A 153 23.82 -3.09 -3.38
N VAL A 154 23.76 -1.90 -3.98
CA VAL A 154 22.59 -1.39 -4.69
C VAL A 154 22.94 -1.32 -6.18
N PRO A 155 22.17 -1.94 -7.10
CA PRO A 155 22.41 -1.80 -8.53
C PRO A 155 22.28 -0.33 -8.97
N PRO A 156 23.03 0.11 -9.98
CA PRO A 156 22.83 1.43 -10.57
C PRO A 156 21.49 1.50 -11.31
N PRO A 157 20.98 2.70 -11.65
CA PRO A 157 19.85 2.86 -12.55
C PRO A 157 20.03 2.12 -13.88
N ASN A 158 18.94 1.62 -14.47
CA ASN A 158 18.99 0.95 -15.77
C ASN A 158 19.02 1.96 -16.92
N ILE A 159 20.17 2.58 -17.13
CA ILE A 159 20.35 3.69 -18.08
C ILE A 159 20.13 3.24 -19.52
N GLY A 160 20.76 2.12 -19.91
CA GLY A 160 20.68 1.57 -21.25
C GLY A 160 21.72 0.49 -21.51
N ALA A 161 21.58 -0.26 -22.60
CA ALA A 161 22.46 -1.37 -22.98
C ALA A 161 23.93 -0.95 -23.04
N ARG A 162 24.20 0.24 -23.59
CA ARG A 162 25.59 0.73 -23.70
C ARG A 162 26.25 0.94 -22.33
N SER A 163 25.49 1.43 -21.35
CA SER A 163 26.02 1.65 -20.00
C SER A 163 26.13 0.34 -19.20
N ILE A 164 25.20 -0.58 -19.38
CA ILE A 164 25.16 -1.83 -18.61
C ILE A 164 25.97 -2.94 -19.28
N GLU A 165 25.76 -3.18 -20.56
CA GLU A 165 26.19 -4.42 -21.22
C GLU A 165 27.52 -4.26 -21.98
N SER A 166 27.86 -3.07 -22.46
CA SER A 166 29.04 -2.86 -23.28
C SER A 166 30.36 -2.75 -22.48
N ALA A 167 31.49 -3.00 -23.13
CA ALA A 167 32.82 -2.88 -22.54
C ALA A 167 33.19 -1.44 -22.14
N VAL A 168 32.51 -0.41 -22.70
CA VAL A 168 32.69 0.99 -22.24
C VAL A 168 31.78 1.34 -21.06
N GLY A 169 30.85 0.48 -20.72
CA GLY A 169 29.98 0.53 -19.54
C GLY A 169 30.49 -0.39 -18.44
N LEU A 170 29.58 -1.14 -17.81
CA LEU A 170 29.86 -2.10 -16.74
C LEU A 170 30.27 -3.48 -17.26
N ASN A 171 30.10 -3.76 -18.54
CA ASN A 171 30.37 -5.04 -19.18
C ASN A 171 29.63 -6.21 -18.52
N MET A 172 28.37 -5.99 -18.12
CA MET A 172 27.50 -7.02 -17.54
C MET A 172 26.70 -7.72 -18.65
N PRO A 173 26.39 -9.03 -18.51
CA PRO A 173 25.57 -9.74 -19.50
C PRO A 173 24.18 -9.10 -19.70
N ASP A 174 23.55 -8.70 -18.60
CA ASP A 174 22.25 -8.05 -18.56
C ASP A 174 22.01 -7.37 -17.18
N TYR A 175 20.91 -6.66 -17.05
CA TYR A 175 20.56 -6.01 -15.79
C TYR A 175 20.11 -7.01 -14.71
N ASN A 176 19.53 -8.16 -15.05
CA ASN A 176 19.17 -9.20 -14.08
C ASN A 176 20.40 -9.75 -13.35
N THR A 177 21.54 -9.80 -14.01
CA THR A 177 22.82 -10.17 -13.39
C THR A 177 23.19 -9.19 -12.27
N LEU A 178 22.96 -7.88 -12.46
CA LEU A 178 23.18 -6.87 -11.39
C LEU A 178 22.22 -7.07 -10.21
N ILE A 179 20.94 -7.36 -10.48
CA ILE A 179 19.96 -7.67 -9.43
C ILE A 179 20.41 -8.90 -8.63
N ASN A 180 20.75 -9.99 -9.32
CA ASN A 180 21.17 -11.23 -8.66
C ASN A 180 22.44 -11.03 -7.81
N ASN A 181 23.39 -10.24 -8.30
CA ASN A 181 24.62 -9.90 -7.55
C ASN A 181 24.36 -9.01 -6.32
N ALA A 182 23.27 -8.26 -6.32
CA ALA A 182 22.86 -7.39 -5.23
C ALA A 182 22.04 -8.11 -4.14
N ILE A 183 21.54 -9.32 -4.40
CA ILE A 183 20.84 -10.10 -3.39
C ILE A 183 21.83 -10.56 -2.32
N ALA A 184 21.69 -10.03 -1.12
CA ALA A 184 22.48 -10.43 0.04
C ALA A 184 21.75 -11.48 0.88
N THR A 185 22.49 -12.43 1.45
CA THR A 185 22.00 -13.26 2.56
C THR A 185 22.58 -12.72 3.85
N THR A 186 21.74 -12.41 4.82
CA THR A 186 22.14 -11.87 6.10
C THR A 186 22.82 -12.93 6.97
N THR A 187 23.49 -12.50 8.04
CA THR A 187 24.06 -13.42 9.05
C THR A 187 22.99 -14.22 9.81
N THR A 188 21.73 -13.85 9.68
CA THR A 188 20.57 -14.46 10.36
C THR A 188 19.62 -15.20 9.40
N GLY A 189 19.97 -15.28 8.11
CA GLY A 189 19.33 -16.16 7.13
C GLY A 189 18.28 -15.47 6.23
N GLU A 190 17.97 -14.19 6.43
CA GLU A 190 17.12 -13.44 5.53
C GLU A 190 17.81 -13.19 4.19
N LYS A 191 17.04 -13.11 3.09
CA LYS A 191 17.53 -12.54 1.83
C LYS A 191 17.07 -11.09 1.75
N VAL A 192 17.93 -10.24 1.19
CA VAL A 192 17.72 -8.80 1.06
C VAL A 192 18.08 -8.34 -0.33
N PHE A 193 17.22 -7.54 -0.93
CA PHE A 193 17.51 -6.77 -2.13
C PHE A 193 17.16 -5.30 -1.86
N CYS A 194 18.04 -4.38 -2.26
CA CYS A 194 17.77 -2.95 -2.29
C CYS A 194 18.18 -2.43 -3.66
N GLY A 195 17.28 -1.76 -4.39
CA GLY A 195 17.63 -1.21 -5.69
C GLY A 195 16.43 -0.67 -6.47
N PRO A 196 16.71 -0.06 -7.62
CA PRO A 196 15.64 0.37 -8.51
C PRO A 196 14.89 -0.83 -9.08
N ALA A 197 13.59 -0.67 -9.22
CA ALA A 197 12.67 -1.63 -9.80
C ALA A 197 11.62 -0.87 -10.62
N ASP A 198 10.94 -1.56 -11.52
CA ASP A 198 9.67 -1.12 -12.08
C ASP A 198 8.68 -0.87 -10.93
N ASP A 199 7.90 0.20 -11.02
CA ASP A 199 6.86 0.47 -10.02
C ASP A 199 5.78 -0.62 -10.08
N PRO A 200 5.63 -1.45 -9.04
CA PRO A 200 4.69 -2.56 -9.10
C PRO A 200 3.23 -2.15 -8.89
N PHE A 201 2.97 -0.91 -8.49
CA PHE A 201 1.62 -0.37 -8.34
C PHE A 201 1.04 -0.05 -9.72
N TYR A 202 -0.28 -0.05 -9.82
CA TYR A 202 -1.01 0.27 -11.04
C TYR A 202 -2.37 0.86 -10.70
N VAL A 203 -2.70 1.99 -11.31
CA VAL A 203 -3.96 2.71 -11.07
C VAL A 203 -4.15 3.84 -12.08
N ASP A 204 -5.37 4.15 -12.44
CA ASP A 204 -5.67 5.40 -13.14
C ASP A 204 -5.72 6.57 -12.15
N LEU A 205 -4.55 7.14 -11.85
CA LEU A 205 -4.43 8.27 -10.92
C LEU A 205 -5.25 9.48 -11.37
N GLY A 206 -5.27 9.76 -12.66
CA GLY A 206 -6.05 10.86 -13.21
C GLY A 206 -7.54 10.70 -12.94
N GLY A 207 -8.07 9.47 -13.11
CA GLY A 207 -9.47 9.17 -12.81
C GLY A 207 -9.77 9.22 -11.31
N VAL A 208 -8.90 8.63 -10.47
CA VAL A 208 -9.08 8.68 -8.99
C VAL A 208 -9.24 10.11 -8.50
N PHE A 209 -8.34 11.01 -8.90
CA PHE A 209 -8.32 12.37 -8.38
C PHE A 209 -9.19 13.36 -9.15
N ASP A 210 -9.81 12.94 -10.26
CA ASP A 210 -10.90 13.68 -10.92
C ASP A 210 -12.26 13.24 -10.34
N LEU A 211 -12.41 13.39 -9.02
CA LEU A 211 -13.63 13.05 -8.25
C LEU A 211 -14.13 11.61 -8.47
N GLY A 212 -13.22 10.68 -8.69
CA GLY A 212 -13.53 9.26 -8.85
C GLY A 212 -14.13 8.91 -10.23
N ASP A 213 -13.70 9.61 -11.30
CA ASP A 213 -14.06 9.25 -12.68
C ASP A 213 -13.38 7.92 -13.09
N MET A 214 -13.94 6.80 -12.61
CA MET A 214 -13.39 5.46 -12.84
C MET A 214 -14.48 4.44 -13.21
N PRO A 215 -14.27 3.64 -14.28
CA PRO A 215 -13.32 3.94 -15.36
C PRO A 215 -13.67 5.26 -16.03
N ARG A 216 -12.67 5.97 -16.54
CA ARG A 216 -12.90 7.31 -17.10
C ARG A 216 -14.05 7.35 -18.09
N GLN A 217 -14.99 8.26 -17.86
CA GLN A 217 -16.08 8.57 -18.78
C GLN A 217 -15.63 9.57 -19.86
N SER A 218 -14.61 10.38 -19.53
CA SER A 218 -14.05 11.43 -20.39
C SER A 218 -12.89 10.96 -21.27
N GLY A 219 -12.55 9.67 -21.28
CA GLY A 219 -11.45 9.13 -22.05
C GLY A 219 -11.15 7.67 -21.77
N MET A 220 -10.00 7.19 -22.18
CA MET A 220 -9.54 5.84 -21.84
C MET A 220 -8.79 5.84 -20.49
N PRO A 221 -8.98 4.81 -19.65
CA PRO A 221 -8.16 4.62 -18.45
C PRO A 221 -6.69 4.60 -18.80
N ARG A 222 -5.87 5.20 -17.93
CA ARG A 222 -4.43 5.30 -18.10
C ARG A 222 -3.72 4.99 -16.80
N ASP A 223 -2.77 4.07 -16.84
CA ASP A 223 -1.93 3.82 -15.69
C ASP A 223 -1.05 5.04 -15.38
N GLY A 224 -1.27 5.65 -14.23
CA GLY A 224 -0.58 6.87 -13.82
C GLY A 224 0.85 6.63 -13.34
N VAL A 225 1.22 5.39 -13.03
CA VAL A 225 2.56 4.97 -12.59
C VAL A 225 3.25 4.06 -13.61
N GLY A 226 2.58 3.73 -14.68
CA GLY A 226 3.13 2.91 -15.77
C GLY A 226 4.38 3.54 -16.39
N HIS A 227 5.40 2.71 -16.64
CA HIS A 227 6.71 3.10 -17.18
C HIS A 227 7.56 3.99 -16.25
N TYR A 228 7.20 4.12 -14.96
CA TYR A 228 8.05 4.71 -13.94
C TYR A 228 8.78 3.64 -13.15
N ASN A 229 9.88 4.03 -12.52
CA ASN A 229 10.61 3.20 -11.57
C ASN A 229 10.42 3.73 -10.15
N VAL A 230 10.75 2.88 -9.18
CA VAL A 230 10.86 3.17 -7.76
C VAL A 230 12.13 2.54 -7.19
N HIS A 231 12.51 2.90 -5.97
CA HIS A 231 13.53 2.17 -5.21
C HIS A 231 12.88 1.22 -4.21
N SER A 232 13.12 -0.08 -4.40
CA SER A 232 12.54 -1.16 -3.59
C SER A 232 13.51 -1.67 -2.54
N ILE A 233 13.01 -1.89 -1.32
CA ILE A 233 13.65 -2.67 -0.25
C ILE A 233 12.84 -3.96 -0.12
N CYS A 234 13.43 -5.09 -0.52
CA CYS A 234 12.80 -6.40 -0.47
C CYS A 234 13.45 -7.29 0.58
N LEU A 235 12.65 -7.89 1.43
CA LEU A 235 13.05 -8.86 2.45
C LEU A 235 12.35 -10.20 2.23
N SER A 236 13.10 -11.30 2.38
CA SER A 236 12.56 -12.66 2.46
C SER A 236 12.96 -13.24 3.81
N ILE A 237 11.99 -13.49 4.69
CA ILE A 237 12.19 -13.79 6.10
C ILE A 237 11.51 -15.09 6.45
N ASP A 238 12.15 -15.95 7.24
CA ASP A 238 11.51 -17.17 7.75
C ASP A 238 10.31 -16.83 8.64
N ILE A 239 9.18 -17.54 8.45
CA ILE A 239 8.00 -17.41 9.32
C ILE A 239 8.39 -17.58 10.79
N SER A 240 9.30 -18.51 11.10
CA SER A 240 9.77 -18.71 12.47
C SER A 240 10.54 -17.52 13.06
N THR A 241 11.14 -16.67 12.23
CA THR A 241 11.77 -15.42 12.69
C THR A 241 10.73 -14.37 13.06
N LEU A 242 9.60 -14.35 12.36
CA LEU A 242 8.52 -13.39 12.55
C LEU A 242 7.50 -13.84 13.59
N GLN A 243 7.35 -15.14 13.81
CA GLN A 243 6.41 -15.67 14.78
C GLN A 243 6.95 -15.48 16.21
N LYS A 244 6.12 -14.93 17.11
CA LYS A 244 6.49 -14.46 18.46
C LYS A 244 7.25 -15.46 19.35
N GLU A 245 7.09 -16.77 19.10
CA GLU A 245 7.72 -17.85 19.86
C GLU A 245 8.71 -18.65 19.02
N GLY A 246 9.02 -18.21 17.79
CA GLY A 246 9.92 -18.89 16.88
C GLY A 246 9.37 -20.17 16.24
N LYS A 247 8.05 -20.37 16.25
CA LYS A 247 7.39 -21.57 15.70
C LYS A 247 7.39 -21.54 14.17
N LYS A 248 7.67 -22.70 13.56
CA LYS A 248 7.44 -22.93 12.12
C LYS A 248 5.95 -23.01 11.82
N VAL A 249 5.54 -22.65 10.60
CA VAL A 249 4.14 -22.62 10.18
C VAL A 249 3.42 -23.97 10.32
N VAL A 250 4.13 -25.09 10.18
CA VAL A 250 3.58 -26.45 10.40
C VAL A 250 3.05 -26.67 11.83
N LYS A 251 3.37 -25.77 12.76
CA LYS A 251 2.87 -25.79 14.14
C LYS A 251 1.62 -24.93 14.34
N ALA A 252 1.13 -24.27 13.32
CA ALA A 252 -0.15 -23.56 13.38
C ALA A 252 -1.28 -24.55 13.64
N LYS A 253 -2.21 -24.18 14.53
CA LYS A 253 -3.38 -25.00 14.90
C LYS A 253 -4.31 -25.20 13.71
N ASN A 254 -4.44 -24.16 12.90
CA ASN A 254 -5.16 -24.14 11.63
C ASN A 254 -4.73 -22.89 10.83
N ILE A 255 -5.33 -22.68 9.66
CA ILE A 255 -5.02 -21.55 8.79
C ILE A 255 -5.45 -20.18 9.34
N LEU A 256 -6.21 -20.12 10.43
CA LEU A 256 -6.64 -18.89 11.10
C LEU A 256 -6.00 -18.73 12.49
N ASP A 257 -4.90 -19.42 12.78
CA ASP A 257 -4.24 -19.38 14.09
C ASP A 257 -3.78 -17.94 14.41
N PRO A 258 -4.31 -17.30 15.48
CA PRO A 258 -3.94 -15.93 15.84
C PRO A 258 -2.48 -15.77 16.27
N ASP A 259 -1.80 -16.86 16.66
CA ASP A 259 -0.37 -16.83 17.01
C ASP A 259 0.54 -16.59 15.80
N PHE A 260 0.00 -16.63 14.57
CA PHE A 260 0.71 -16.38 13.32
C PHE A 260 0.32 -15.06 12.65
N VAL A 261 -0.41 -14.18 13.33
CA VAL A 261 -0.74 -12.85 12.81
C VAL A 261 0.41 -11.89 13.10
N ILE A 262 0.79 -11.13 12.08
CA ILE A 262 1.73 -10.00 12.19
C ILE A 262 1.12 -8.74 11.61
N GLY A 263 1.56 -7.59 12.12
CA GLY A 263 1.33 -6.27 11.53
C GLY A 263 2.65 -5.74 10.97
N VAL A 264 2.62 -5.20 9.75
CA VAL A 264 3.80 -4.67 9.07
C VAL A 264 3.51 -3.22 8.67
N TRP A 265 4.48 -2.34 8.90
CA TRP A 265 4.45 -0.98 8.41
C TRP A 265 5.86 -0.51 8.07
N ALA A 266 5.96 0.52 7.25
CA ALA A 266 7.24 1.08 6.82
C ALA A 266 7.28 2.57 7.14
N SER A 267 8.48 3.11 7.33
CA SER A 267 8.69 4.54 7.58
C SER A 267 9.98 5.06 6.98
N ALA A 268 10.00 6.36 6.76
CA ALA A 268 11.21 7.12 6.50
C ALA A 268 11.35 8.27 7.50
N SER A 269 12.59 8.51 7.94
CA SER A 269 12.90 9.57 8.89
C SER A 269 14.04 10.44 8.39
N ARG A 270 13.97 11.73 8.72
CA ARG A 270 14.99 12.75 8.47
C ARG A 270 15.56 13.26 9.78
N LYS A 271 16.78 13.80 9.75
CA LYS A 271 17.29 14.59 10.85
C LYS A 271 16.49 15.89 11.00
N ARG A 272 16.27 16.33 12.24
CA ARG A 272 15.44 17.49 12.56
C ARG A 272 15.90 18.79 11.91
N ILE A 273 17.19 18.97 11.73
CA ILE A 273 17.80 20.17 11.18
C ILE A 273 18.63 19.81 9.97
N ARG A 274 18.35 20.44 8.85
CA ARG A 274 19.11 20.39 7.62
C ARG A 274 19.73 21.76 7.36
N THR A 275 21.04 21.81 7.16
CA THR A 275 21.77 23.04 6.85
C THR A 275 22.52 22.86 5.54
N ILE A 276 22.23 23.73 4.59
CA ILE A 276 22.92 23.78 3.31
C ILE A 276 24.03 24.81 3.44
N VAL A 277 25.25 24.44 3.09
CA VAL A 277 26.42 25.31 3.11
C VAL A 277 26.82 25.66 1.69
N ASN A 278 27.14 26.93 1.45
CA ASN A 278 27.67 27.36 0.16
C ASN A 278 29.04 26.72 -0.09
N SER A 279 29.18 25.95 -1.16
CA SER A 279 30.42 25.28 -1.55
C SER A 279 31.59 26.23 -1.80
N ALA A 280 31.36 27.52 -2.04
CA ALA A 280 32.40 28.54 -2.17
C ALA A 280 33.11 28.83 -0.84
N GLU A 281 32.48 28.54 0.31
CA GLU A 281 33.06 28.75 1.64
C GLU A 281 33.94 27.57 2.11
N LYS A 282 33.75 26.41 1.49
CA LYS A 282 34.59 25.21 1.69
C LYS A 282 34.91 24.57 0.35
N PRO A 283 36.05 24.94 -0.25
CA PRO A 283 36.50 24.23 -1.45
C PRO A 283 36.81 22.77 -1.08
N TYR A 284 35.99 21.84 -1.62
CA TYR A 284 36.19 20.40 -1.68
C TYR A 284 35.93 19.62 -0.38
N SER A 285 34.69 19.25 -0.16
CA SER A 285 34.47 17.85 0.24
C SER A 285 34.53 17.00 -1.04
N ASN A 286 35.12 15.82 -1.00
CA ASN A 286 35.09 14.84 -2.09
C ASN A 286 33.70 14.23 -2.30
N SER A 287 32.65 14.84 -1.76
CA SER A 287 31.27 14.40 -1.93
C SER A 287 30.58 15.28 -2.96
N ASP A 288 30.03 14.68 -3.97
CA ASP A 288 29.37 15.32 -5.10
C ASP A 288 28.11 16.09 -4.78
N ARG A 289 27.72 16.18 -3.51
CA ARG A 289 26.38 16.62 -3.12
C ARG A 289 26.31 17.99 -2.51
N GLY A 290 27.25 18.85 -2.74
CA GLY A 290 27.29 20.10 -1.98
C GLY A 290 27.40 19.83 -0.47
N ASP A 291 27.83 20.80 0.31
CA ASP A 291 27.96 20.62 1.75
C ASP A 291 26.60 20.76 2.43
N GLU A 292 26.09 19.61 2.88
CA GLU A 292 24.87 19.51 3.66
C GLU A 292 25.18 18.89 5.03
N PHE A 293 24.72 19.55 6.08
CA PHE A 293 24.85 19.05 7.46
C PHE A 293 23.49 18.78 8.06
N ASN A 294 23.27 17.53 8.48
CA ASN A 294 22.03 17.05 9.07
C ASN A 294 22.26 16.66 10.53
N PHE A 295 21.57 17.33 11.48
CA PHE A 295 21.75 17.07 12.91
C PHE A 295 20.44 17.12 13.70
N GLY A 296 20.54 16.72 14.98
CA GLY A 296 19.40 16.55 15.87
C GLY A 296 18.83 15.13 15.80
N ASP A 297 17.67 14.97 16.42
CA ASP A 297 16.98 13.69 16.46
C ASP A 297 16.43 13.29 15.08
N TRP A 298 16.22 11.99 14.89
CA TRP A 298 15.46 11.48 13.75
C TRP A 298 13.99 11.78 13.94
N VAL A 299 13.35 12.32 12.92
CA VAL A 299 11.93 12.65 12.86
C VAL A 299 11.31 11.86 11.72
N GLN A 300 10.27 11.10 12.01
CA GLN A 300 9.50 10.41 10.98
C GLN A 300 8.77 11.43 10.11
N VAL A 301 8.90 11.30 8.79
CA VAL A 301 8.32 12.21 7.80
C VAL A 301 7.40 11.50 6.81
N SER A 302 7.49 10.17 6.73
CA SER A 302 6.63 9.33 5.92
C SER A 302 6.38 8.00 6.62
N ARG A 303 5.20 7.44 6.45
CA ARG A 303 4.84 6.09 6.86
C ARG A 303 3.83 5.48 5.92
N LEU A 304 3.83 4.16 5.84
CA LEU A 304 2.83 3.39 5.14
C LEU A 304 2.53 2.09 5.90
N GLY A 305 1.27 1.81 6.12
CA GLY A 305 0.73 0.53 6.58
C GLY A 305 -0.19 -0.05 5.51
N MET A 306 -1.49 0.21 5.62
CA MET A 306 -2.49 -0.16 4.61
C MET A 306 -2.32 0.74 3.37
N PRO A 307 -2.47 0.20 2.17
CA PRO A 307 -2.44 1.00 0.95
C PRO A 307 -3.55 2.06 0.95
N LEU A 308 -3.33 3.14 0.23
CA LEU A 308 -4.27 4.23 -0.02
C LEU A 308 -4.84 4.94 1.23
N THR A 309 -4.39 4.60 2.44
CA THR A 309 -4.88 5.26 3.67
C THR A 309 -4.58 6.76 3.64
N ASN A 310 -3.31 7.13 3.44
CA ASN A 310 -2.93 8.54 3.44
C ASN A 310 -3.36 9.24 2.15
N GLU A 311 -3.44 8.53 1.04
CA GLU A 311 -3.81 9.06 -0.27
C GLU A 311 -5.31 9.39 -0.36
N ALA A 312 -6.18 8.46 0.04
CA ALA A 312 -7.61 8.51 -0.24
C ALA A 312 -8.53 8.62 0.99
N VAL A 313 -8.05 8.26 2.19
CA VAL A 313 -8.86 8.29 3.42
C VAL A 313 -8.57 9.53 4.26
N ILE A 314 -7.31 9.86 4.45
CA ILE A 314 -6.90 11.00 5.28
C ILE A 314 -6.98 12.30 4.45
N PRO A 315 -7.74 13.32 4.88
CA PRO A 315 -7.85 14.57 4.14
C PRO A 315 -6.54 15.37 4.15
N ILE A 316 -6.32 16.15 3.09
CA ILE A 316 -5.08 16.85 2.81
C ILE A 316 -4.55 17.69 3.99
N GLY A 317 -5.42 18.33 4.76
CA GLY A 317 -5.03 19.13 5.93
C GLY A 317 -4.58 18.31 7.15
N LYS A 318 -4.55 16.98 7.07
CA LYS A 318 -4.16 16.06 8.15
C LYS A 318 -3.05 15.09 7.76
N LYS A 319 -2.67 15.03 6.48
CA LYS A 319 -1.74 14.04 5.93
C LYS A 319 -0.34 14.12 6.54
N ASP A 320 0.24 15.31 6.68
CA ASP A 320 1.56 15.49 7.32
C ASP A 320 1.53 15.07 8.80
N PHE A 321 0.42 15.38 9.52
CA PHE A 321 0.26 14.93 10.89
C PHE A 321 0.15 13.41 10.96
N TRP A 322 -0.61 12.79 10.04
CA TRP A 322 -0.70 11.34 9.92
C TRP A 322 0.66 10.69 9.70
N ASN A 323 1.47 11.20 8.77
CA ASN A 323 2.83 10.73 8.48
C ASN A 323 3.79 10.84 9.68
N SER A 324 3.56 11.77 10.59
CA SER A 324 4.39 11.96 11.78
C SER A 324 4.09 11.00 12.94
N LEU A 325 2.96 10.29 12.90
CA LEU A 325 2.53 9.36 13.93
C LEU A 325 3.00 7.93 13.64
N THR A 326 3.18 7.15 14.69
CA THR A 326 3.29 5.69 14.57
C THR A 326 1.88 5.07 14.61
N PRO A 327 1.66 3.85 14.09
CA PRO A 327 0.36 3.17 14.19
C PRO A 327 -0.16 3.05 15.63
N TYR A 328 0.72 2.96 16.60
CA TYR A 328 0.35 2.89 18.03
C TYR A 328 -0.20 4.20 18.60
N GLU A 329 -0.01 5.30 17.87
CA GLU A 329 -0.54 6.61 18.23
C GLU A 329 -1.89 6.88 17.59
N ASP A 330 -2.27 6.19 16.53
CA ASP A 330 -3.55 6.38 15.84
C ASP A 330 -4.73 6.26 16.79
N LEU A 331 -4.70 5.27 17.69
CA LEU A 331 -5.74 5.06 18.69
C LEU A 331 -5.81 6.19 19.74
N LYS A 332 -4.70 6.93 19.97
CA LYS A 332 -4.71 8.10 20.86
C LYS A 332 -5.38 9.30 20.20
N TYR A 333 -5.28 9.38 18.86
CA TYR A 333 -5.87 10.46 18.06
C TYR A 333 -7.17 10.04 17.37
N LEU A 334 -7.89 9.06 17.92
CA LEU A 334 -9.14 8.55 17.38
C LEU A 334 -10.20 9.64 17.14
N GLN A 335 -10.25 10.66 18.02
CA GLN A 335 -11.15 11.81 17.84
C GLN A 335 -10.80 12.65 16.62
N THR A 336 -9.54 12.62 16.18
CA THR A 336 -9.07 13.37 14.99
C THR A 336 -9.27 12.58 13.72
N PHE A 337 -8.97 11.28 13.74
CA PHE A 337 -8.87 10.45 12.53
C PHE A 337 -10.01 9.43 12.39
N GLY A 338 -10.61 8.95 13.49
CA GLY A 338 -11.57 7.85 13.45
C GLY A 338 -12.74 8.10 12.51
N ASN A 339 -13.23 9.35 12.46
CA ASN A 339 -14.37 9.71 11.61
C ASN A 339 -14.08 9.52 10.11
N PHE A 340 -12.83 9.60 9.65
CA PHE A 340 -12.49 9.40 8.24
C PHE A 340 -12.67 7.93 7.81
N PHE A 341 -12.55 6.99 8.76
CA PHE A 341 -12.86 5.58 8.55
C PHE A 341 -14.33 5.25 8.79
N TYR A 342 -14.96 5.89 9.78
CA TYR A 342 -16.36 5.64 10.12
C TYR A 342 -17.35 6.24 9.13
N ASN A 343 -16.98 7.35 8.51
CA ASN A 343 -17.76 8.10 7.54
C ASN A 343 -16.83 8.54 6.38
N PRO A 344 -16.31 7.59 5.59
CA PRO A 344 -15.28 7.89 4.60
C PRO A 344 -15.78 8.84 3.50
N GLU A 345 -14.92 9.75 3.06
CA GLU A 345 -15.23 10.68 1.98
C GLU A 345 -15.61 9.95 0.69
N LEU A 346 -14.89 8.90 0.33
CA LEU A 346 -15.16 8.10 -0.87
C LEU A 346 -16.59 7.55 -0.89
N ALA A 347 -17.20 7.29 0.26
CA ALA A 347 -18.58 6.88 0.33
C ALA A 347 -19.56 7.98 -0.14
N LEU A 348 -19.19 9.26 -0.06
CA LEU A 348 -20.01 10.36 -0.56
C LEU A 348 -20.05 10.41 -2.09
N TYR A 349 -19.02 9.92 -2.78
CA TYR A 349 -18.99 9.85 -4.25
C TYR A 349 -20.02 8.87 -4.81
N MET A 350 -20.57 7.99 -3.98
CA MET A 350 -21.68 7.12 -4.31
C MET A 350 -23.05 7.76 -4.05
N ASP A 351 -23.09 8.99 -3.54
CA ASP A 351 -24.31 9.78 -3.35
C ASP A 351 -24.60 10.59 -4.62
N ASP A 352 -25.53 10.08 -5.46
CA ASP A 352 -25.88 10.70 -6.74
C ASP A 352 -26.42 12.12 -6.61
N ALA A 353 -27.02 12.46 -5.46
CA ALA A 353 -27.51 13.80 -5.22
C ALA A 353 -26.38 14.83 -5.04
N LYS A 354 -25.20 14.37 -4.66
CA LYS A 354 -24.02 15.23 -4.43
C LYS A 354 -23.03 15.19 -5.58
N PHE A 355 -22.75 13.99 -6.11
CA PHE A 355 -21.62 13.77 -7.00
C PHE A 355 -22.02 13.23 -8.38
N GLY A 356 -23.31 13.18 -8.71
CA GLY A 356 -23.78 12.88 -10.06
C GLY A 356 -23.33 11.54 -10.61
N ALA A 357 -23.31 10.49 -9.80
CA ALA A 357 -22.89 9.15 -10.19
C ALA A 357 -21.40 9.06 -10.59
N ALA A 358 -20.51 9.58 -9.76
CA ALA A 358 -19.05 9.53 -9.97
C ALA A 358 -18.53 8.12 -10.28
N ILE A 359 -19.09 7.08 -9.64
CA ILE A 359 -18.80 5.68 -9.96
C ILE A 359 -20.11 4.96 -10.33
N PRO A 360 -20.56 5.03 -11.59
CA PRO A 360 -21.89 4.55 -11.99
C PRO A 360 -22.15 3.08 -11.69
N ALA A 361 -21.11 2.23 -11.77
CA ALA A 361 -21.22 0.79 -11.50
C ALA A 361 -21.70 0.49 -10.08
N PHE A 362 -21.45 1.37 -9.12
CA PHE A 362 -21.88 1.20 -7.73
C PHE A 362 -23.25 1.78 -7.43
N SER A 363 -23.95 2.33 -8.44
CA SER A 363 -25.24 3.00 -8.24
C SER A 363 -26.32 2.11 -7.65
N LYS A 364 -26.24 0.82 -7.86
CA LYS A 364 -27.19 -0.17 -7.34
C LYS A 364 -26.87 -0.58 -5.92
N LEU A 365 -25.60 -0.77 -5.58
CA LEU A 365 -25.16 -1.21 -4.26
C LEU A 365 -24.60 -0.02 -3.46
N ARG A 366 -25.47 0.94 -3.10
CA ARG A 366 -25.04 2.16 -2.43
C ARG A 366 -25.46 2.20 -0.97
N VAL A 367 -24.54 1.83 -0.06
CA VAL A 367 -24.78 1.90 1.39
C VAL A 367 -25.18 3.29 1.89
N GLN A 368 -24.93 4.35 1.11
CA GLN A 368 -25.40 5.71 1.41
C GLN A 368 -26.91 5.87 1.25
N LYS A 369 -27.54 5.13 0.35
CA LYS A 369 -28.97 5.23 0.07
C LYS A 369 -29.77 4.15 0.75
N ASN A 370 -29.31 2.91 0.57
CA ASN A 370 -30.04 1.73 0.98
C ASN A 370 -29.23 0.94 1.98
N SER A 371 -29.92 0.35 2.92
CA SER A 371 -29.33 -0.47 3.95
C SER A 371 -30.23 -1.66 4.24
N LEU A 372 -29.66 -2.77 4.66
CA LEU A 372 -30.40 -3.97 4.98
C LEU A 372 -31.16 -3.80 6.30
N GLY A 373 -32.47 -4.00 6.27
CA GLY A 373 -33.30 -4.00 7.46
C GLY A 373 -33.26 -2.68 8.23
N ALA A 374 -33.05 -2.75 9.54
CA ALA A 374 -33.03 -1.60 10.43
C ALA A 374 -31.67 -0.90 10.55
N PHE A 375 -30.64 -1.37 9.83
CA PHE A 375 -29.27 -0.88 9.97
C PHE A 375 -28.93 0.08 8.84
N GLY A 376 -28.69 1.33 9.16
CA GLY A 376 -28.23 2.34 8.21
C GLY A 376 -26.70 2.41 8.21
N PHE A 377 -26.05 2.08 7.08
CA PHE A 377 -24.58 2.11 6.93
C PHE A 377 -24.08 3.32 6.12
N GLY A 378 -24.98 4.21 5.68
CA GLY A 378 -24.59 5.48 5.07
C GLY A 378 -23.93 6.43 6.07
N ASN A 379 -23.13 7.38 5.55
CA ASN A 379 -22.46 8.37 6.40
C ASN A 379 -23.46 9.11 7.31
N GLY A 380 -23.07 9.26 8.58
CA GLY A 380 -23.92 9.87 9.61
C GLY A 380 -25.01 8.96 10.20
N GLN A 381 -25.14 7.72 9.71
CA GLN A 381 -26.05 6.71 10.27
C GLN A 381 -25.38 5.94 11.42
N ASN A 382 -26.16 5.10 12.11
CA ASN A 382 -25.67 4.39 13.30
C ASN A 382 -25.07 3.00 13.00
N GLY A 383 -25.35 2.41 11.83
CA GLY A 383 -24.97 1.02 11.56
C GLY A 383 -25.45 0.08 12.65
N LEU A 384 -24.58 -0.82 13.10
CA LEU A 384 -24.88 -1.75 14.19
C LEU A 384 -24.80 -1.12 15.60
N TYR A 385 -24.44 0.16 15.73
CA TYR A 385 -24.42 0.82 17.04
C TYR A 385 -25.80 0.81 17.73
N VAL A 386 -26.88 0.71 16.97
CA VAL A 386 -28.25 0.56 17.51
C VAL A 386 -28.42 -0.70 18.39
N LEU A 387 -27.52 -1.67 18.25
CA LEU A 387 -27.48 -2.89 19.07
C LEU A 387 -26.57 -2.77 20.28
N LYS A 388 -25.93 -1.63 20.51
CA LYS A 388 -25.00 -1.44 21.65
C LYS A 388 -25.67 -1.80 22.96
N GLY A 389 -25.06 -2.73 23.71
CA GLY A 389 -25.63 -3.24 24.98
C GLY A 389 -26.78 -4.24 24.82
N ASN A 390 -27.17 -4.63 23.63
CA ASN A 390 -28.20 -5.64 23.41
C ASN A 390 -27.66 -7.04 23.71
N PRO A 391 -28.40 -7.90 24.44
CA PRO A 391 -28.03 -9.30 24.71
C PRO A 391 -27.76 -10.13 23.43
N ALA A 392 -28.30 -9.77 22.28
CA ALA A 392 -28.03 -10.43 21.01
C ALA A 392 -26.55 -10.36 20.61
N LEU A 393 -25.78 -9.39 21.10
CA LEU A 393 -24.35 -9.26 20.86
C LEU A 393 -23.50 -10.14 21.80
N ALA A 394 -24.08 -10.79 22.81
CA ALA A 394 -23.33 -11.59 23.75
C ALA A 394 -22.50 -12.70 23.07
N GLY A 395 -21.22 -12.77 23.40
CA GLY A 395 -20.28 -13.72 22.80
C GLY A 395 -19.91 -13.46 21.34
N THR A 396 -20.27 -12.30 20.77
CA THR A 396 -19.79 -11.84 19.45
C THR A 396 -18.61 -10.89 19.60
N ALA A 397 -17.91 -10.58 18.53
CA ALA A 397 -16.86 -9.55 18.52
C ALA A 397 -17.40 -8.15 18.91
N LEU A 398 -18.70 -7.93 18.77
CA LEU A 398 -19.37 -6.66 19.08
C LEU A 398 -19.84 -6.56 20.53
N ASP A 399 -19.67 -7.61 21.34
CA ASP A 399 -19.89 -7.59 22.78
C ASP A 399 -18.86 -6.67 23.46
N ASP A 400 -19.33 -5.78 24.33
CA ASP A 400 -18.44 -4.87 25.10
C ASP A 400 -17.44 -5.61 26.00
N ALA A 401 -17.73 -6.83 26.37
CA ALA A 401 -16.83 -7.70 27.12
C ALA A 401 -15.71 -8.29 26.22
N ILE A 402 -15.86 -8.21 24.91
CA ILE A 402 -14.90 -8.72 23.93
C ILE A 402 -14.24 -7.53 23.19
N PHE A 403 -14.79 -7.07 22.06
CA PHE A 403 -14.23 -5.97 21.28
C PHE A 403 -15.25 -4.87 20.96
N GLY A 404 -16.46 -4.93 21.53
CA GLY A 404 -17.54 -3.99 21.22
C GLY A 404 -17.21 -2.53 21.52
N LYS A 405 -16.35 -2.26 22.51
CA LYS A 405 -15.87 -0.89 22.78
C LYS A 405 -15.01 -0.32 21.66
N LEU A 406 -14.32 -1.18 20.90
CA LEU A 406 -13.47 -0.82 19.79
C LEU A 406 -14.25 -0.79 18.46
N LEU A 407 -15.17 -1.75 18.27
CA LEU A 407 -15.89 -1.96 17.01
C LEU A 407 -17.25 -1.25 16.95
N LEU A 408 -17.80 -0.85 18.09
CA LEU A 408 -18.99 0.01 18.23
C LEU A 408 -18.67 1.19 19.15
N PRO A 409 -17.75 2.09 18.76
CA PRO A 409 -17.19 3.11 19.67
C PRO A 409 -18.19 4.19 20.03
N ALA A 410 -19.03 4.65 19.09
CA ALA A 410 -19.93 5.79 19.25
C ALA A 410 -21.11 5.71 18.27
N PRO A 411 -22.21 6.45 18.52
CA PRO A 411 -23.24 6.67 17.52
C PRO A 411 -22.66 7.40 16.30
N ASN A 412 -23.33 7.32 15.17
CA ASN A 412 -22.91 7.92 13.89
C ASN A 412 -21.55 7.41 13.37
N SER A 413 -21.20 6.16 13.70
CA SER A 413 -19.99 5.48 13.22
C SER A 413 -20.35 4.22 12.46
N PRO A 414 -21.09 4.32 11.32
CA PRO A 414 -21.71 3.18 10.66
C PRO A 414 -20.71 2.15 10.15
N ARG A 415 -19.55 2.61 9.68
CA ARG A 415 -18.52 1.76 9.07
C ARG A 415 -17.44 1.32 10.08
N SER A 416 -17.72 1.45 11.39
CA SER A 416 -16.86 0.93 12.45
C SER A 416 -16.81 -0.60 12.50
N VAL A 417 -17.79 -1.26 11.88
CA VAL A 417 -17.90 -2.73 11.84
C VAL A 417 -17.22 -3.39 10.67
N ASP A 418 -16.83 -2.65 9.62
CA ASP A 418 -16.15 -3.21 8.44
C ASP A 418 -14.88 -2.43 8.06
N LEU A 419 -14.97 -1.17 7.67
CA LEU A 419 -13.79 -0.40 7.25
C LEU A 419 -12.80 -0.20 8.40
N TRP A 420 -13.29 0.13 9.59
CA TRP A 420 -12.41 0.31 10.74
C TRP A 420 -11.55 -0.92 11.05
N PRO A 421 -12.10 -2.15 11.18
CA PRO A 421 -11.25 -3.32 11.38
C PRO A 421 -10.36 -3.64 10.19
N ILE A 422 -10.78 -3.42 8.95
CA ILE A 422 -9.93 -3.64 7.79
C ILE A 422 -8.65 -2.79 7.91
N PHE A 423 -8.79 -1.50 8.19
CA PHE A 423 -7.66 -0.56 8.20
C PHE A 423 -6.87 -0.53 9.52
N ASN A 424 -7.52 -0.70 10.67
CA ASN A 424 -6.90 -0.31 11.95
C ASN A 424 -6.71 -1.42 12.99
N THR A 425 -7.45 -2.51 12.92
CA THR A 425 -7.36 -3.56 13.94
C THR A 425 -7.13 -4.96 13.40
N GLY A 426 -7.33 -5.14 12.10
CA GLY A 426 -7.55 -6.47 11.53
C GLY A 426 -8.95 -7.00 11.86
N VAL A 427 -9.34 -8.06 11.17
CA VAL A 427 -10.66 -8.70 11.26
C VAL A 427 -10.55 -9.95 12.13
N PRO A 428 -11.30 -10.06 13.24
CA PRO A 428 -11.28 -11.25 14.09
C PRO A 428 -12.12 -12.38 13.50
N ASN A 429 -11.72 -13.63 13.71
CA ASN A 429 -12.55 -14.79 13.38
C ASN A 429 -13.63 -15.05 14.46
N LEU A 430 -14.51 -14.08 14.65
CA LEU A 430 -15.64 -14.14 15.58
C LEU A 430 -16.91 -13.64 14.88
N ARG A 431 -18.09 -14.06 15.36
CA ARG A 431 -19.37 -13.48 14.89
C ARG A 431 -19.35 -11.96 15.07
N PRO A 432 -19.82 -11.13 14.15
CA PRO A 432 -20.42 -11.45 12.85
C PRO A 432 -19.42 -11.62 11.69
N TYR A 433 -18.11 -11.55 11.92
CA TYR A 433 -17.02 -11.52 10.92
C TYR A 433 -16.74 -12.90 10.26
N GLN A 434 -17.77 -13.66 10.04
CA GLN A 434 -17.72 -14.92 9.31
C GLN A 434 -18.60 -14.80 8.07
N LEU A 435 -18.27 -15.51 6.99
CA LEU A 435 -19.08 -15.47 5.77
C LEU A 435 -20.54 -15.83 6.07
N ALA A 436 -21.44 -15.30 5.25
CA ALA A 436 -22.87 -15.55 5.34
C ALA A 436 -23.26 -17.03 5.16
N THR A 437 -22.35 -17.85 4.60
CA THR A 437 -22.50 -19.30 4.48
C THR A 437 -22.79 -19.93 5.84
N GLY A 438 -23.94 -20.59 5.97
CA GLY A 438 -24.38 -21.24 7.20
C GLY A 438 -25.14 -20.35 8.18
N LYS A 439 -25.26 -19.04 7.95
CA LYS A 439 -26.00 -18.12 8.87
C LYS A 439 -27.52 -18.21 8.78
N GLY A 440 -28.08 -18.80 7.71
CA GLY A 440 -29.53 -18.96 7.57
C GLY A 440 -30.32 -17.63 7.53
N GLY A 441 -29.66 -16.53 7.16
CA GLY A 441 -30.26 -15.19 7.12
C GLY A 441 -30.18 -14.40 8.43
N ASP A 442 -29.63 -14.98 9.50
CA ASP A 442 -29.33 -14.24 10.74
C ASP A 442 -27.91 -13.67 10.67
N PRO A 443 -27.73 -12.33 10.53
CA PRO A 443 -26.40 -11.72 10.40
C PRO A 443 -25.50 -11.92 11.61
N LEU A 444 -26.06 -12.16 12.80
CA LEU A 444 -25.33 -12.38 14.05
C LEU A 444 -25.07 -13.86 14.35
N ALA A 445 -25.61 -14.78 13.56
CA ALA A 445 -25.34 -16.21 13.68
C ALA A 445 -23.88 -16.55 13.32
N ALA A 446 -23.46 -17.74 13.72
CA ALA A 446 -22.19 -18.29 13.27
C ALA A 446 -22.27 -18.63 11.78
N GLY A 447 -21.28 -18.20 11.03
CA GLY A 447 -21.10 -18.51 9.62
C GLY A 447 -19.79 -19.26 9.36
N LYS A 448 -19.37 -19.32 8.08
CA LYS A 448 -18.12 -19.98 7.72
C LYS A 448 -16.92 -19.16 8.19
N PRO A 449 -16.00 -19.73 9.01
CA PRO A 449 -14.74 -19.08 9.35
C PRO A 449 -13.94 -18.75 8.08
N PHE A 450 -13.41 -17.53 8.00
CA PHE A 450 -12.89 -17.03 6.73
C PHE A 450 -11.57 -16.26 6.87
N VAL A 451 -11.50 -15.31 7.78
CA VAL A 451 -10.32 -14.47 8.00
C VAL A 451 -10.04 -14.32 9.48
N ASN A 452 -8.78 -14.26 9.84
CA ASN A 452 -8.30 -13.85 11.14
C ASN A 452 -6.94 -13.22 10.99
N ASN A 453 -6.91 -11.91 10.82
CA ASN A 453 -5.70 -11.11 10.85
C ASN A 453 -5.75 -10.07 11.98
N PHE A 454 -6.49 -10.36 13.03
CA PHE A 454 -6.78 -9.45 14.13
C PHE A 454 -5.54 -9.21 15.00
N LEU A 455 -5.11 -7.95 15.05
CA LEU A 455 -4.02 -7.44 15.87
C LEU A 455 -4.36 -5.99 16.27
N PRO A 456 -5.11 -5.79 17.37
CA PRO A 456 -5.78 -4.52 17.67
C PRO A 456 -4.95 -3.51 18.47
N ASN A 457 -3.70 -3.81 18.84
CA ASN A 457 -2.85 -2.94 19.66
C ASN A 457 -2.18 -1.80 18.92
N GLY A 458 -2.30 -1.76 17.59
CA GLY A 458 -1.87 -0.66 16.72
C GLY A 458 -3.01 -0.19 15.82
N GLY A 459 -2.77 0.88 15.08
CA GLY A 459 -3.67 1.43 14.05
C GLY A 459 -3.33 0.91 12.66
N ASP A 460 -3.00 1.83 11.75
CA ASP A 460 -2.72 1.55 10.34
C ASP A 460 -1.46 0.69 10.14
N MET A 461 -1.68 -0.59 9.92
CA MET A 461 -0.67 -1.60 9.58
C MET A 461 -1.24 -2.58 8.56
N LEU A 462 -0.41 -3.05 7.66
CA LEU A 462 -0.75 -4.17 6.79
C LEU A 462 -0.67 -5.48 7.60
N ARG A 463 -1.82 -6.08 7.90
CA ARG A 463 -1.91 -7.27 8.73
C ARG A 463 -1.96 -8.53 7.90
N LEU A 464 -1.15 -9.51 8.28
CA LEU A 464 -1.01 -10.79 7.59
C LEU A 464 -1.09 -11.94 8.58
N ASN A 465 -1.97 -12.90 8.34
CA ASN A 465 -1.90 -14.21 9.00
C ASN A 465 -1.00 -15.15 8.20
N MET A 466 0.19 -15.38 8.71
CA MET A 466 1.22 -16.22 8.07
C MET A 466 0.84 -17.71 7.99
N ALA A 467 -0.19 -18.16 8.72
CA ALA A 467 -0.66 -19.54 8.66
C ALA A 467 -1.47 -19.82 7.38
N VAL A 468 -2.03 -18.79 6.72
CA VAL A 468 -2.77 -18.96 5.47
C VAL A 468 -1.80 -19.37 4.36
N PRO A 469 -2.04 -20.51 3.66
CA PRO A 469 -1.20 -20.91 2.53
C PRO A 469 -1.31 -19.91 1.36
N PRO A 470 -0.22 -19.70 0.60
CA PRO A 470 -0.29 -18.87 -0.60
C PRO A 470 -1.10 -19.57 -1.69
N THR A 471 -1.88 -18.81 -2.42
CA THR A 471 -2.56 -19.29 -3.62
C THR A 471 -1.56 -19.41 -4.77
N PRO A 472 -1.43 -20.59 -5.39
CA PRO A 472 -0.53 -20.75 -6.53
C PRO A 472 -0.91 -19.79 -7.67
N ARG A 473 0.08 -19.14 -8.27
CA ARG A 473 -0.15 -18.15 -9.35
C ARG A 473 -0.73 -18.78 -10.63
N ASN A 474 -0.58 -20.09 -10.80
CA ASN A 474 -1.18 -20.86 -11.89
C ASN A 474 -2.51 -21.53 -11.52
N ASP A 475 -3.06 -21.30 -10.34
CA ASP A 475 -4.39 -21.76 -9.97
C ASP A 475 -5.43 -21.00 -10.83
N PRO A 476 -6.37 -21.70 -11.51
CA PRO A 476 -7.38 -21.06 -12.33
C PRO A 476 -8.34 -20.15 -11.54
N LYS A 477 -8.35 -20.26 -10.21
CA LYS A 477 -9.13 -19.41 -9.30
C LYS A 477 -8.30 -18.28 -8.69
N PHE A 478 -7.01 -18.15 -9.03
CA PHE A 478 -6.19 -17.02 -8.61
C PHE A 478 -6.76 -15.71 -9.19
N SER A 479 -6.87 -14.67 -8.36
CA SER A 479 -7.41 -13.38 -8.77
C SER A 479 -6.68 -12.24 -8.07
N SER A 480 -6.57 -11.10 -8.75
CA SER A 480 -6.14 -9.82 -8.18
C SER A 480 -7.19 -9.18 -7.27
N ASP A 481 -8.42 -9.70 -7.24
CA ASP A 481 -9.49 -9.22 -6.35
C ASP A 481 -9.28 -9.68 -4.87
N GLY A 482 -8.16 -10.32 -4.57
CA GLY A 482 -7.73 -10.65 -3.23
C GLY A 482 -8.76 -11.42 -2.40
N LEU A 483 -8.94 -11.01 -1.16
CA LEU A 483 -9.86 -11.66 -0.22
C LEU A 483 -11.34 -11.57 -0.67
N ILE A 484 -11.70 -10.59 -1.52
CA ILE A 484 -13.07 -10.50 -2.07
C ILE A 484 -13.36 -11.73 -2.94
N GLN A 485 -12.43 -12.13 -3.80
CA GLN A 485 -12.60 -13.35 -4.61
C GLN A 485 -12.75 -14.60 -3.73
N ALA A 486 -11.98 -14.71 -2.66
CA ALA A 486 -12.14 -15.82 -1.73
C ALA A 486 -13.51 -15.81 -1.04
N ALA A 487 -14.05 -14.61 -0.70
CA ALA A 487 -15.40 -14.48 -0.17
C ALA A 487 -16.47 -14.91 -1.18
N VAL A 488 -16.33 -14.49 -2.43
CA VAL A 488 -17.24 -14.90 -3.53
C VAL A 488 -17.25 -16.41 -3.67
N LEU A 489 -16.08 -17.06 -3.72
CA LEU A 489 -15.97 -18.53 -3.77
C LEU A 489 -16.60 -19.19 -2.55
N GLY A 490 -16.37 -18.67 -1.35
CA GLY A 490 -16.94 -19.20 -0.10
C GLY A 490 -18.46 -19.04 0.02
N LEU A 491 -19.06 -18.14 -0.77
CA LEU A 491 -20.50 -17.90 -0.81
C LEU A 491 -21.19 -18.64 -1.95
N THR A 492 -20.52 -18.83 -3.10
CA THR A 492 -21.18 -19.24 -4.36
C THR A 492 -20.70 -20.57 -4.94
N ASP A 493 -19.44 -20.94 -4.72
CA ASP A 493 -18.88 -22.18 -5.29
C ASP A 493 -19.23 -23.41 -4.42
N PRO A 494 -19.89 -24.43 -4.98
CA PRO A 494 -20.24 -25.66 -4.25
C PRO A 494 -19.06 -26.36 -3.59
N ALA A 495 -17.83 -26.17 -4.09
CA ALA A 495 -16.62 -26.72 -3.49
C ALA A 495 -16.32 -26.09 -2.12
N TYR A 496 -16.82 -24.89 -1.85
CA TYR A 496 -16.48 -24.12 -0.64
C TYR A 496 -17.71 -23.71 0.20
N ASN A 497 -18.92 -23.68 -0.37
CA ASN A 497 -20.11 -23.23 0.34
C ASN A 497 -21.03 -24.35 0.84
N ALA A 498 -20.66 -25.63 0.62
CA ALA A 498 -21.49 -26.78 0.99
C ALA A 498 -21.76 -26.89 2.53
N ASN A 499 -20.90 -26.30 3.34
CA ASN A 499 -21.04 -26.24 4.80
C ASN A 499 -20.30 -25.01 5.34
N ALA A 500 -20.43 -24.76 6.66
CA ALA A 500 -19.76 -23.66 7.36
C ALA A 500 -18.43 -24.08 8.04
N ASP A 501 -17.87 -25.24 7.71
CA ASP A 501 -16.61 -25.69 8.28
C ASP A 501 -15.44 -24.82 7.77
N LEU A 502 -14.38 -24.69 8.59
CA LEU A 502 -13.15 -24.03 8.18
C LEU A 502 -12.51 -24.82 7.03
N GLN A 503 -12.28 -24.13 5.93
CA GLN A 503 -11.67 -24.66 4.73
C GLN A 503 -10.76 -23.60 4.11
N TRP A 504 -9.61 -24.00 3.57
CA TRP A 504 -8.83 -23.10 2.74
C TRP A 504 -9.57 -22.82 1.42
N ILE A 505 -9.64 -21.55 1.05
CA ILE A 505 -10.26 -21.08 -0.18
C ILE A 505 -9.19 -20.28 -0.93
N PRO A 506 -9.00 -20.46 -2.25
CA PRO A 506 -8.07 -19.67 -3.04
C PRO A 506 -8.27 -18.15 -2.81
N ASN A 507 -7.17 -17.42 -2.75
CA ASN A 507 -7.09 -15.98 -2.46
C ASN A 507 -7.37 -15.55 -1.00
N MET A 508 -7.46 -16.47 -0.05
CA MET A 508 -7.46 -16.10 1.37
C MET A 508 -6.16 -15.39 1.81
N ASP A 509 -5.08 -15.54 1.04
CA ASP A 509 -3.78 -14.88 1.20
C ASP A 509 -3.70 -13.50 0.51
N GLY A 510 -4.79 -13.01 -0.06
CA GLY A 510 -4.87 -11.72 -0.73
C GLY A 510 -5.33 -10.58 0.19
N PHE A 511 -5.12 -9.35 -0.27
CA PHE A 511 -5.51 -8.13 0.45
C PHE A 511 -7.00 -8.16 0.89
N PRO A 512 -7.33 -7.79 2.14
CA PRO A 512 -6.50 -7.21 3.21
C PRO A 512 -5.85 -8.22 4.18
N ASN A 513 -5.67 -9.47 3.84
CA ASN A 513 -4.87 -10.42 4.61
C ASN A 513 -3.43 -10.44 4.06
N GLY A 514 -2.65 -9.42 4.39
CA GLY A 514 -1.46 -9.04 3.67
C GLY A 514 -1.78 -8.31 2.37
N ARG A 515 -0.78 -8.14 1.51
CA ARG A 515 -0.92 -7.56 0.17
C ARG A 515 0.10 -8.22 -0.75
N ARG A 516 -0.38 -8.90 -1.80
CA ARG A 516 0.45 -9.43 -2.88
C ARG A 516 0.72 -8.32 -3.91
N LEU A 517 1.75 -8.49 -4.74
CA LEU A 517 2.03 -7.53 -5.83
C LEU A 517 0.87 -7.45 -6.84
N GLU A 518 0.17 -8.56 -7.04
CA GLU A 518 -0.93 -8.67 -8.00
C GLU A 518 -2.28 -8.14 -7.48
N ASP A 519 -2.41 -7.82 -6.18
CA ASP A 519 -3.68 -7.38 -5.60
C ASP A 519 -4.06 -5.98 -6.09
N ASP A 520 -5.22 -5.86 -6.75
CA ASP A 520 -5.80 -4.58 -7.16
C ASP A 520 -6.46 -3.88 -5.96
N VAL A 521 -5.61 -3.25 -5.15
CA VAL A 521 -6.08 -2.61 -3.90
C VAL A 521 -7.05 -1.47 -4.15
N THR A 522 -6.92 -0.75 -5.27
CA THR A 522 -7.84 0.32 -5.64
C THR A 522 -9.25 -0.23 -5.86
N LEU A 523 -9.37 -1.32 -6.61
CA LEU A 523 -10.64 -2.01 -6.81
C LEU A 523 -11.21 -2.55 -5.50
N ILE A 524 -10.38 -3.28 -4.72
CA ILE A 524 -10.81 -3.93 -3.48
C ILE A 524 -11.32 -2.90 -2.46
N GLU A 525 -10.62 -1.78 -2.30
CA GLU A 525 -11.02 -0.74 -1.37
C GLU A 525 -12.29 0.00 -1.80
N LEU A 526 -12.45 0.28 -3.08
CA LEU A 526 -13.70 0.86 -3.61
C LEU A 526 -14.89 -0.07 -3.39
N GLN A 527 -14.72 -1.38 -3.63
CA GLN A 527 -15.76 -2.36 -3.37
C GLN A 527 -16.06 -2.48 -1.87
N ALA A 528 -15.05 -2.42 -1.00
CA ALA A 528 -15.26 -2.40 0.45
C ALA A 528 -16.05 -1.15 0.89
N VAL A 529 -15.69 0.03 0.38
CA VAL A 529 -16.41 1.29 0.66
C VAL A 529 -17.87 1.21 0.19
N SER A 530 -18.15 0.56 -0.95
CA SER A 530 -19.52 0.37 -1.46
C SER A 530 -20.37 -0.59 -0.62
N GLY A 531 -19.76 -1.41 0.26
CA GLY A 531 -20.47 -2.32 1.16
C GLY A 531 -20.27 -3.81 0.90
N VAL A 532 -19.36 -4.19 -0.02
CA VAL A 532 -19.12 -5.61 -0.35
C VAL A 532 -18.68 -6.42 0.89
N ALA A 533 -17.86 -5.84 1.78
CA ALA A 533 -17.45 -6.50 3.03
C ALA A 533 -18.66 -6.77 3.96
N LEU A 534 -19.57 -5.82 4.08
CA LEU A 534 -20.82 -6.00 4.85
C LEU A 534 -21.71 -7.08 4.24
N ALA A 535 -21.82 -7.11 2.90
CA ALA A 535 -22.58 -8.14 2.19
C ALA A 535 -21.97 -9.54 2.39
N ALA A 536 -20.65 -9.67 2.32
CA ALA A 536 -19.97 -10.95 2.49
C ALA A 536 -20.25 -11.62 3.85
N ILE A 537 -20.39 -10.82 4.89
CA ILE A 537 -20.73 -11.31 6.24
C ILE A 537 -22.23 -11.30 6.55
N GLY A 538 -23.07 -10.99 5.57
CA GLY A 538 -24.53 -11.05 5.69
C GLY A 538 -25.16 -9.88 6.46
N LEU A 539 -24.46 -8.75 6.59
CA LEU A 539 -24.97 -7.56 7.26
C LEU A 539 -25.71 -6.61 6.33
N TRP A 540 -25.45 -6.69 5.02
CA TRP A 540 -26.05 -5.79 4.07
C TRP A 540 -26.17 -6.38 2.65
N TYR A 541 -27.35 -6.20 2.02
CA TYR A 541 -27.65 -6.51 0.63
C TYR A 541 -28.69 -5.53 0.13
N ASP A 542 -28.58 -5.02 -1.07
CA ASP A 542 -29.47 -4.00 -1.60
C ASP A 542 -30.82 -4.60 -2.07
N ASP A 543 -30.78 -5.75 -2.72
CA ASP A 543 -31.91 -6.46 -3.29
C ASP A 543 -32.13 -7.88 -2.71
N PHE A 544 -31.56 -8.16 -1.52
CA PHE A 544 -31.66 -9.48 -0.88
C PHE A 544 -33.10 -9.82 -0.46
N ASN A 545 -33.58 -10.96 -0.91
CA ASN A 545 -34.94 -11.45 -0.63
C ASN A 545 -35.02 -12.63 0.33
N GLY A 546 -33.91 -12.98 1.00
CA GLY A 546 -33.83 -14.07 2.00
C GLY A 546 -33.38 -15.43 1.44
N THR A 547 -33.21 -15.60 0.14
CA THR A 547 -32.85 -16.90 -0.46
C THR A 547 -31.48 -16.96 -1.09
N ASN A 548 -31.00 -15.88 -1.72
CA ASN A 548 -29.70 -15.84 -2.36
C ASN A 548 -28.80 -14.79 -1.71
N PRO A 549 -27.67 -15.16 -1.09
CA PRO A 549 -26.75 -14.22 -0.48
C PRO A 549 -25.99 -13.34 -1.48
N VAL A 550 -25.98 -13.69 -2.76
CA VAL A 550 -25.41 -12.87 -3.84
C VAL A 550 -26.53 -12.40 -4.74
N SER A 551 -26.95 -11.17 -4.54
CA SER A 551 -27.94 -10.52 -5.39
C SER A 551 -27.34 -10.10 -6.73
N GLN A 552 -28.18 -9.74 -7.69
CA GLN A 552 -27.70 -9.24 -8.99
C GLN A 552 -26.97 -7.90 -8.83
N ASP A 553 -27.44 -7.02 -7.96
CA ASP A 553 -26.82 -5.73 -7.71
C ASP A 553 -25.43 -5.88 -7.05
N LEU A 554 -25.28 -6.85 -6.13
CA LEU A 554 -23.97 -7.22 -5.58
C LEU A 554 -23.05 -7.81 -6.67
N LEU A 555 -23.56 -8.67 -7.53
CA LEU A 555 -22.80 -9.26 -8.64
C LEU A 555 -22.29 -8.19 -9.61
N ASP A 556 -23.11 -7.20 -9.94
CA ASP A 556 -22.75 -6.09 -10.80
C ASP A 556 -21.57 -5.28 -10.19
N VAL A 557 -21.57 -5.06 -8.87
CA VAL A 557 -20.44 -4.42 -8.17
C VAL A 557 -19.19 -5.31 -8.16
N LEU A 558 -19.34 -6.62 -7.95
CA LEU A 558 -18.22 -7.56 -7.95
C LEU A 558 -17.57 -7.73 -9.33
N THR A 559 -18.30 -7.45 -10.40
CA THR A 559 -17.78 -7.48 -11.78
C THR A 559 -17.24 -6.13 -12.27
N TYR A 560 -17.39 -5.07 -11.47
CA TYR A 560 -16.80 -3.75 -11.76
C TYR A 560 -15.28 -3.84 -11.91
N ARG A 561 -14.72 -2.99 -12.77
CA ARG A 561 -13.28 -2.80 -12.96
C ARG A 561 -12.96 -1.32 -13.07
N THR A 562 -11.83 -0.92 -12.51
CA THR A 562 -11.35 0.48 -12.52
C THR A 562 -10.84 0.92 -13.88
N GLY A 563 -10.56 -0.05 -14.77
CA GLY A 563 -10.00 0.19 -16.10
C GLY A 563 -8.49 -0.11 -16.20
N ILE A 564 -7.77 -0.03 -15.09
CA ILE A 564 -6.36 -0.49 -14.97
C ILE A 564 -6.36 -1.62 -13.94
N ASN A 565 -6.17 -2.87 -14.40
CA ASN A 565 -6.40 -4.06 -13.59
C ASN A 565 -5.12 -4.87 -13.33
N LYS A 566 -3.97 -4.41 -13.81
CA LYS A 566 -2.66 -5.06 -13.63
C LYS A 566 -1.54 -4.09 -13.95
N ASN A 567 -0.35 -4.35 -13.41
CA ASN A 567 0.86 -3.64 -13.76
C ASN A 567 1.21 -3.77 -15.25
N ASP A 568 1.93 -2.82 -15.80
CA ASP A 568 2.40 -2.76 -17.19
C ASP A 568 3.45 -3.83 -17.50
N THR A 569 4.10 -4.40 -16.46
CA THR A 569 5.00 -5.56 -16.57
C THR A 569 4.53 -6.74 -15.74
N SER A 570 5.04 -7.94 -16.05
CA SER A 570 4.80 -9.13 -15.24
C SER A 570 5.80 -9.22 -14.07
N PHE A 571 5.34 -9.65 -12.89
CA PHE A 571 6.21 -9.84 -11.75
C PHE A 571 7.11 -11.07 -11.88
N LYS A 572 8.27 -11.04 -11.21
CA LYS A 572 9.17 -12.20 -11.18
C LYS A 572 8.57 -13.34 -10.35
N PRO A 573 8.77 -14.62 -10.74
CA PRO A 573 8.23 -15.75 -10.00
C PRO A 573 8.99 -16.06 -8.70
N MET A 574 10.13 -15.44 -8.48
CA MET A 574 11.03 -15.65 -7.35
C MET A 574 11.54 -14.33 -6.79
N PHE A 575 12.06 -14.39 -5.56
CA PHE A 575 12.70 -13.24 -4.92
C PHE A 575 13.72 -12.53 -5.85
N PRO A 576 13.66 -11.19 -5.98
CA PRO A 576 12.92 -10.22 -5.15
C PRO A 576 11.46 -9.96 -5.56
N TYR A 577 10.89 -10.65 -6.52
CA TYR A 577 9.55 -10.57 -7.11
C TYR A 577 9.28 -9.32 -7.93
N VAL A 578 9.84 -8.17 -7.55
CA VAL A 578 9.75 -6.94 -8.35
C VAL A 578 10.48 -7.08 -9.67
N GLN A 579 9.96 -6.44 -10.72
CA GLN A 579 10.53 -6.51 -12.06
C GLN A 579 11.76 -5.62 -12.18
N THR A 580 12.59 -5.89 -13.20
CA THR A 580 13.71 -5.01 -13.57
C THR A 580 13.20 -3.61 -13.87
N PRO A 581 13.93 -2.56 -13.41
CA PRO A 581 13.52 -1.20 -13.70
C PRO A 581 13.51 -0.94 -15.22
N TRP A 582 12.57 -0.13 -15.65
CA TRP A 582 12.50 0.37 -17.01
C TRP A 582 13.83 0.98 -17.44
N ARG A 583 14.23 0.69 -18.63
CA ARG A 583 15.48 1.20 -19.23
C ARG A 583 15.23 2.57 -19.85
N GLY A 584 16.09 3.53 -19.57
CA GLY A 584 15.96 4.89 -20.10
C GLY A 584 15.92 4.98 -21.64
N THR A 585 16.45 3.97 -22.34
CA THR A 585 16.42 3.89 -23.81
C THR A 585 15.24 3.10 -24.38
N SER A 586 14.37 2.53 -23.54
CA SER A 586 13.25 1.67 -23.98
C SER A 586 11.89 2.32 -23.80
N VAL A 587 11.80 3.42 -23.07
CA VAL A 587 10.54 4.13 -22.84
C VAL A 587 10.35 5.15 -23.95
N GLU A 588 9.37 4.91 -24.81
CA GLU A 588 8.88 5.92 -25.73
C GLU A 588 8.00 6.90 -24.93
N THR A 589 8.22 8.19 -25.11
CA THR A 589 7.35 9.23 -24.51
C THR A 589 5.94 9.07 -25.05
N GLN A 590 4.99 8.82 -24.17
CA GLN A 590 3.56 8.79 -24.50
C GLN A 590 3.01 10.18 -24.81
#